data_9904803fee0154e7df9078674a791264
#
_entry.id   9904803fee0154e7df9078674a791264
#
_cell.length_a   1.000
_cell.length_b   1.000
_cell.length_c   1.000
_cell.angle_alpha   90.00
_cell.angle_beta   90.00
_cell.angle_gamma   90.00
#
_symmetry.space_group_name_H-M   'P 1'
#
loop_
_entity.id
_entity.type
_entity.pdbx_description
1 polymer ?
#
loop_
_entity_poly.entity_id
_entity_poly.type
_entity_poly.pdbx_seq_one_letter_code
_entity_poly.pdbx_strand_id
1 'polypeptide(L)'
;SLLQNKLNEYKEIKINDFIIWIYEKVVLTVIICPSQDSAIKIFNVLNDRGMPLSPVDILKSSLMYELDNEDRKIFKATWNSINDNIKNNGLELFSLLNTYLYYTITSNPKTRLDKELLDNFKKNNKNSLEIINDIQKFSKSYIDLLK
;
A
#
# COMPACT_ATOMS: atom_id res chain seq x y z
N SER A 1 4.26 19.92 27.76
CA SER A 1 3.05 19.20 27.32
C SER A 1 3.04 17.77 27.84
N LEU A 2 1.87 17.20 28.06
CA LEU A 2 1.68 15.82 28.58
C LEU A 2 2.44 14.77 27.74
N LEU A 3 2.56 15.01 26.43
CA LEU A 3 3.31 14.18 25.49
C LEU A 3 4.84 14.26 25.70
N GLN A 4 5.37 15.43 26.03
CA GLN A 4 6.79 15.60 26.30
C GLN A 4 7.21 14.95 27.62
N ASN A 5 6.35 14.99 28.63
CA ASN A 5 6.61 14.31 29.91
C ASN A 5 6.58 12.78 29.72
N LYS A 6 5.62 12.25 28.97
CA LYS A 6 5.60 10.81 28.64
C LYS A 6 6.79 10.38 27.78
N LEU A 7 7.22 11.18 26.82
CA LEU A 7 8.42 10.92 26.02
C LEU A 7 9.70 10.93 26.86
N ASN A 8 9.78 11.77 27.89
CA ASN A 8 10.93 11.79 28.80
C ASN A 8 10.92 10.59 29.77
N GLU A 9 9.77 10.13 30.22
CA GLU A 9 9.62 8.87 30.97
C GLU A 9 10.09 7.65 30.16
N TYR A 10 9.88 7.63 28.85
CA TYR A 10 10.37 6.55 27.97
C TYR A 10 11.87 6.62 27.65
N LYS A 11 12.55 7.75 27.92
CA LYS A 11 13.99 7.90 27.67
C LYS A 11 14.90 7.15 28.67
N GLU A 12 14.34 6.67 29.76
CA GLU A 12 15.12 5.91 30.78
C GLU A 12 15.10 4.39 30.56
N ILE A 13 14.39 3.87 29.57
CA ILE A 13 14.49 2.44 29.24
C ILE A 13 15.87 2.20 28.64
N LYS A 14 16.75 1.56 29.40
CA LYS A 14 18.04 1.11 28.89
C LYS A 14 17.80 0.18 27.71
N ILE A 15 18.50 0.41 26.59
CA ILE A 15 18.38 -0.40 25.36
C ILE A 15 18.48 -1.90 25.67
N ASN A 16 19.33 -2.28 26.64
CA ASN A 16 19.48 -3.67 27.10
C ASN A 16 18.17 -4.22 27.70
N ASP A 17 17.48 -3.45 28.52
CA ASP A 17 16.23 -3.89 29.16
C ASP A 17 15.13 -4.06 28.11
N PHE A 18 15.09 -3.19 27.08
CA PHE A 18 14.18 -3.31 25.95
C PHE A 18 14.49 -4.55 25.08
N ILE A 19 15.76 -4.83 24.82
CA ILE A 19 16.18 -6.03 24.09
C ILE A 19 15.79 -7.30 24.86
N ILE A 20 16.04 -7.34 26.17
CA ILE A 20 15.66 -8.46 27.04
C ILE A 20 14.15 -8.64 27.02
N TRP A 21 13.39 -7.55 27.14
CA TRP A 21 11.93 -7.59 27.08
C TRP A 21 11.42 -8.16 25.75
N ILE A 22 12.04 -7.78 24.60
CA ILE A 22 11.68 -8.34 23.28
C ILE A 22 11.92 -9.86 23.29
N TYR A 23 13.09 -10.30 23.72
CA TYR A 23 13.42 -11.73 23.74
C TYR A 23 12.53 -12.57 24.65
N GLU A 24 12.12 -12.03 25.79
CA GLU A 24 11.32 -12.75 26.77
C GLU A 24 9.82 -12.69 26.53
N LYS A 25 9.32 -11.60 25.93
CA LYS A 25 7.88 -11.30 25.89
C LYS A 25 7.29 -11.27 24.47
N VAL A 26 8.13 -11.16 23.43
CA VAL A 26 7.64 -11.09 22.05
C VAL A 26 7.66 -12.49 21.42
N VAL A 27 6.49 -12.97 21.03
CA VAL A 27 6.33 -14.22 20.28
C VAL A 27 6.11 -13.87 18.81
N LEU A 28 6.96 -14.42 17.96
CA LEU A 28 6.85 -14.27 16.50
C LEU A 28 6.34 -15.58 15.90
N THR A 29 5.31 -15.49 15.07
CA THR A 29 4.81 -16.62 14.29
C THR A 29 5.20 -16.43 12.83
N VAL A 30 5.91 -17.38 12.26
CA VAL A 30 6.26 -17.41 10.83
C VAL A 30 5.33 -18.38 10.12
N ILE A 31 4.62 -17.90 9.10
CA ILE A 31 3.75 -18.71 8.27
C ILE A 31 4.34 -18.76 6.88
N ILE A 32 4.73 -19.96 6.44
CA ILE A 32 5.25 -20.22 5.10
C ILE A 32 4.08 -20.62 4.21
N CYS A 33 3.83 -19.88 3.15
CA CYS A 33 2.73 -20.11 2.22
C CYS A 33 3.24 -20.67 0.90
N PRO A 34 2.53 -21.63 0.27
CA PRO A 34 2.94 -22.23 -1.00
C PRO A 34 2.80 -21.28 -2.19
N SER A 35 2.01 -20.22 -2.06
CA SER A 35 1.80 -19.21 -3.10
C SER A 35 1.48 -17.84 -2.47
N GLN A 36 1.68 -16.79 -3.26
CA GLN A 36 1.31 -15.43 -2.87
C GLN A 36 -0.19 -15.29 -2.58
N ASP A 37 -1.05 -15.89 -3.39
CA ASP A 37 -2.49 -15.86 -3.18
C ASP A 37 -2.87 -16.45 -1.81
N SER A 38 -2.21 -17.55 -1.43
CA SER A 38 -2.39 -18.15 -0.11
C SER A 38 -1.88 -17.24 1.00
N ALA A 39 -0.75 -16.58 0.82
CA ALA A 39 -0.20 -15.61 1.77
C ALA A 39 -1.14 -14.43 1.97
N ILE A 40 -1.67 -13.84 0.90
CA ILE A 40 -2.62 -12.73 0.94
C ILE A 40 -3.93 -13.16 1.63
N LYS A 41 -4.45 -14.35 1.32
CA LYS A 41 -5.66 -14.87 1.98
C LYS A 41 -5.47 -15.05 3.48
N ILE A 42 -4.37 -15.69 3.90
CA ILE A 42 -4.07 -15.89 5.32
C ILE A 42 -3.85 -14.55 6.01
N PHE A 43 -3.11 -13.63 5.39
CA PHE A 43 -2.88 -12.30 5.92
C PHE A 43 -4.19 -11.53 6.11
N ASN A 44 -5.12 -11.59 5.14
CA ASN A 44 -6.43 -10.97 5.25
C ASN A 44 -7.26 -11.58 6.38
N VAL A 45 -7.28 -12.91 6.53
CA VAL A 45 -8.00 -13.61 7.61
C VAL A 45 -7.43 -13.24 8.99
N LEU A 46 -6.11 -13.13 9.12
CA LEU A 46 -5.47 -12.74 10.38
C LEU A 46 -5.73 -11.26 10.72
N ASN A 47 -5.79 -10.40 9.71
CA ASN A 47 -6.11 -8.98 9.86
C ASN A 47 -7.62 -8.68 10.02
N ASP A 48 -8.50 -9.63 9.75
CA ASP A 48 -9.96 -9.45 9.95
C ASP A 48 -10.33 -9.20 11.44
N ARG A 49 -9.40 -9.50 12.35
CA ARG A 49 -9.48 -9.16 13.78
C ARG A 49 -8.87 -7.79 14.12
N GLY A 50 -8.27 -7.09 13.13
CA GLY A 50 -7.65 -5.77 13.23
C GLY A 50 -8.16 -4.82 12.14
N MET A 51 -7.29 -3.91 11.64
CA MET A 51 -7.60 -3.10 10.45
C MET A 51 -7.30 -3.92 9.18
N PRO A 52 -8.31 -4.22 8.34
CA PRO A 52 -8.07 -4.93 7.10
C PRO A 52 -7.16 -4.11 6.18
N LEU A 53 -6.32 -4.79 5.39
CA LEU A 53 -5.52 -4.13 4.35
C LEU A 53 -6.42 -3.32 3.42
N SER A 54 -6.03 -2.07 3.19
CA SER A 54 -6.74 -1.25 2.23
C SER A 54 -6.58 -1.82 0.80
N PRO A 55 -7.58 -1.64 -0.08
CA PRO A 55 -7.44 -2.01 -1.49
C PRO A 55 -6.20 -1.38 -2.14
N VAL A 56 -5.81 -0.19 -1.69
CA VAL A 56 -4.61 0.54 -2.14
C VAL A 56 -3.33 -0.22 -1.80
N ASP A 57 -3.23 -0.76 -0.57
CA ASP A 57 -2.05 -1.51 -0.12
C ASP A 57 -1.94 -2.87 -0.82
N ILE A 58 -3.08 -3.53 -1.06
CA ILE A 58 -3.12 -4.79 -1.82
C ILE A 58 -2.67 -4.55 -3.26
N LEU A 59 -3.21 -3.52 -3.92
CA LEU A 59 -2.82 -3.15 -5.28
C LEU A 59 -1.31 -2.87 -5.37
N LYS A 60 -0.79 -2.03 -4.46
CA LYS A 60 0.65 -1.70 -4.39
C LYS A 60 1.50 -2.95 -4.26
N SER A 61 1.15 -3.84 -3.33
CA SER A 61 1.91 -5.06 -3.06
C SER A 61 1.90 -6.00 -4.26
N SER A 62 0.75 -6.15 -4.92
CA SER A 62 0.59 -7.00 -6.10
C SER A 62 1.43 -6.50 -7.28
N LEU A 63 1.43 -5.20 -7.54
CA LEU A 63 2.24 -4.60 -8.62
C LEU A 63 3.74 -4.68 -8.33
N MET A 64 4.15 -4.54 -7.07
CA MET A 64 5.56 -4.63 -6.69
C MET A 64 6.10 -6.07 -6.73
N TYR A 65 5.25 -7.06 -6.61
CA TYR A 65 5.67 -8.46 -6.52
C TYR A 65 6.39 -8.93 -7.79
N GLU A 66 5.91 -8.53 -8.96
CA GLU A 66 6.42 -8.95 -10.28
C GLU A 66 7.72 -8.23 -10.68
N LEU A 67 8.16 -7.23 -9.90
CA LEU A 67 9.32 -6.40 -10.22
C LEU A 67 10.60 -6.97 -9.60
N ASP A 68 11.71 -6.82 -10.31
CA ASP A 68 13.05 -7.04 -9.76
C ASP A 68 13.43 -5.94 -8.74
N ASN A 69 14.64 -6.05 -8.17
CA ASN A 69 15.07 -5.15 -7.10
C ASN A 69 15.24 -3.69 -7.55
N GLU A 70 15.70 -3.44 -8.79
CA GLU A 70 15.91 -2.09 -9.31
C GLU A 70 14.58 -1.46 -9.70
N ASP A 71 13.76 -2.16 -10.44
CA ASP A 71 12.43 -1.72 -10.86
C ASP A 71 11.51 -1.49 -9.64
N ARG A 72 11.66 -2.31 -8.59
CA ARG A 72 10.95 -2.12 -7.33
C ARG A 72 11.31 -0.82 -6.62
N LYS A 73 12.57 -0.38 -6.68
CA LYS A 73 12.99 0.92 -6.14
C LYS A 73 12.34 2.07 -6.91
N ILE A 74 12.37 1.99 -8.25
CA ILE A 74 11.73 2.99 -9.13
C ILE A 74 10.23 3.08 -8.86
N PHE A 75 9.55 1.92 -8.84
CA PHE A 75 8.12 1.85 -8.54
C PHE A 75 7.79 2.48 -7.19
N LYS A 76 8.54 2.11 -6.14
CA LYS A 76 8.33 2.61 -4.77
C LYS A 76 8.51 4.12 -4.68
N ALA A 77 9.54 4.67 -5.33
CA ALA A 77 9.79 6.10 -5.38
C ALA A 77 8.64 6.84 -6.08
N THR A 78 8.19 6.35 -7.24
CA THR A 78 7.08 6.92 -8.00
C THR A 78 5.76 6.84 -7.22
N TRP A 79 5.46 5.69 -6.59
CA TRP A 79 4.27 5.52 -5.76
C TRP A 79 4.24 6.51 -4.59
N ASN A 80 5.35 6.67 -3.89
CA ASN A 80 5.45 7.61 -2.79
C ASN A 80 5.27 9.05 -3.28
N SER A 81 5.88 9.42 -4.41
CA SER A 81 5.70 10.74 -5.02
C SER A 81 4.23 11.04 -5.37
N ILE A 82 3.50 10.05 -5.93
CA ILE A 82 2.06 10.19 -6.20
C ILE A 82 1.29 10.42 -4.89
N ASN A 83 1.53 9.56 -3.90
CA ASN A 83 0.84 9.62 -2.61
C ASN A 83 1.07 10.96 -1.89
N ASP A 84 2.31 11.44 -1.87
CA ASP A 84 2.67 12.70 -1.22
C ASP A 84 2.04 13.88 -1.96
N ASN A 85 2.05 13.87 -3.29
CA ASN A 85 1.42 14.93 -4.09
C ASN A 85 -0.10 14.98 -3.89
N ILE A 86 -0.76 13.83 -3.85
CA ILE A 86 -2.20 13.73 -3.57
C ILE A 86 -2.51 14.26 -2.16
N LYS A 87 -1.76 13.84 -1.14
CA LYS A 87 -1.94 14.30 0.24
C LYS A 87 -1.70 15.80 0.41
N ASN A 88 -0.66 16.34 -0.23
CA ASN A 88 -0.33 17.76 -0.17
C ASN A 88 -1.42 18.64 -0.79
N ASN A 89 -2.26 18.09 -1.66
CA ASN A 89 -3.45 18.76 -2.20
C ASN A 89 -4.75 18.43 -1.43
N GLY A 90 -4.66 17.81 -0.25
CA GLY A 90 -5.82 17.48 0.58
C GLY A 90 -6.70 16.36 0.04
N LEU A 91 -6.16 15.53 -0.88
CA LEU A 91 -6.87 14.46 -1.55
C LEU A 91 -6.45 13.09 -1.01
N GLU A 92 -7.24 12.06 -1.32
CA GLU A 92 -6.98 10.68 -0.91
C GLU A 92 -6.57 9.81 -2.10
N LEU A 93 -5.55 8.97 -1.91
CA LEU A 93 -5.05 8.07 -2.95
C LEU A 93 -6.12 7.04 -3.39
N PHE A 94 -7.00 6.63 -2.47
CA PHE A 94 -8.13 5.76 -2.81
C PHE A 94 -9.06 6.44 -3.83
N SER A 95 -9.40 7.70 -3.62
CA SER A 95 -10.27 8.47 -4.52
C SER A 95 -9.64 8.65 -5.90
N LEU A 96 -8.34 8.93 -5.97
CA LEU A 96 -7.59 8.97 -7.23
C LEU A 96 -7.69 7.64 -7.98
N LEU A 97 -7.39 6.51 -7.31
CA LEU A 97 -7.39 5.18 -7.94
C LEU A 97 -8.79 4.74 -8.34
N ASN A 98 -9.81 5.10 -7.57
CA ASN A 98 -11.20 4.83 -7.93
C ASN A 98 -11.62 5.62 -9.18
N THR A 99 -11.24 6.89 -9.27
CA THR A 99 -11.49 7.71 -10.48
C THR A 99 -10.71 7.16 -11.68
N TYR A 100 -9.45 6.75 -11.48
CA TYR A 100 -8.64 6.10 -12.52
C TYR A 100 -9.27 4.80 -13.03
N LEU A 101 -9.87 3.99 -12.14
CA LEU A 101 -10.61 2.80 -12.54
C LEU A 101 -11.75 3.15 -13.49
N TYR A 102 -12.62 4.10 -13.14
CA TYR A 102 -13.73 4.53 -14.01
C TYR A 102 -13.25 5.15 -15.33
N TYR A 103 -12.08 5.78 -15.34
CA TYR A 103 -11.46 6.28 -16.56
C TYR A 103 -11.00 5.14 -17.49
N THR A 104 -10.58 4.01 -16.94
CA THR A 104 -9.95 2.91 -17.71
C THR A 104 -10.90 1.78 -18.09
N ILE A 105 -12.05 1.66 -17.43
CA ILE A 105 -13.05 0.62 -17.71
C ILE A 105 -14.30 1.20 -18.38
N THR A 106 -14.95 0.37 -19.22
CA THR A 106 -16.18 0.74 -19.94
C THR A 106 -17.46 0.24 -19.23
N SER A 107 -17.32 -0.51 -18.15
CA SER A 107 -18.43 -1.13 -17.40
C SER A 107 -18.35 -0.77 -15.93
N ASN A 108 -19.47 -0.83 -15.23
CA ASN A 108 -19.48 -0.61 -13.78
C ASN A 108 -18.66 -1.67 -13.05
N PRO A 109 -17.81 -1.27 -12.08
CA PRO A 109 -17.06 -2.20 -11.22
C PRO A 109 -18.02 -3.15 -10.49
N LYS A 110 -17.65 -4.43 -10.42
CA LYS A 110 -18.46 -5.47 -9.75
C LYS A 110 -17.77 -6.00 -8.49
N THR A 111 -16.49 -5.70 -8.33
CA THR A 111 -15.67 -6.19 -7.23
C THR A 111 -14.89 -5.06 -6.56
N ARG A 112 -13.96 -5.39 -5.67
CA ARG A 112 -13.11 -4.41 -4.98
C ARG A 112 -12.17 -3.72 -5.97
N LEU A 113 -11.81 -2.47 -5.65
CA LEU A 113 -10.93 -1.61 -6.45
C LEU A 113 -9.63 -2.29 -6.90
N ASP A 114 -8.94 -2.93 -5.95
CA ASP A 114 -7.68 -3.65 -6.23
C ASP A 114 -7.86 -4.74 -7.29
N LYS A 115 -8.93 -5.53 -7.17
CA LYS A 115 -9.21 -6.63 -8.09
C LYS A 115 -9.59 -6.14 -9.46
N GLU A 116 -10.49 -5.15 -9.56
CA GLU A 116 -10.89 -4.56 -10.84
C GLU A 116 -9.71 -3.95 -11.59
N LEU A 117 -8.83 -3.21 -10.89
CA LEU A 117 -7.65 -2.62 -11.49
C LEU A 117 -6.66 -3.69 -11.97
N LEU A 118 -6.36 -4.71 -11.14
CA LEU A 118 -5.44 -5.79 -11.54
C LEU A 118 -5.98 -6.58 -12.73
N ASP A 119 -7.28 -6.89 -12.77
CA ASP A 119 -7.91 -7.58 -13.91
C ASP A 119 -7.85 -6.72 -15.18
N ASN A 120 -8.07 -5.41 -15.05
CA ASN A 120 -7.96 -4.47 -16.18
C ASN A 120 -6.51 -4.41 -16.72
N PHE A 121 -5.51 -4.29 -15.84
CA PHE A 121 -4.11 -4.26 -16.24
C PHE A 121 -3.67 -5.54 -16.95
N LYS A 122 -4.11 -6.70 -16.45
CA LYS A 122 -3.86 -8.00 -17.10
C LYS A 122 -4.49 -8.07 -18.49
N LYS A 123 -5.73 -7.63 -18.65
CA LYS A 123 -6.41 -7.60 -19.97
C LYS A 123 -5.68 -6.72 -20.98
N ASN A 124 -5.05 -5.65 -20.53
CA ASN A 124 -4.32 -4.71 -21.38
C ASN A 124 -2.82 -5.03 -21.51
N ASN A 125 -2.37 -6.17 -20.99
CA ASN A 125 -0.96 -6.62 -21.00
C ASN A 125 0.04 -5.56 -20.53
N LYS A 126 -0.34 -4.74 -19.56
CA LYS A 126 0.53 -3.68 -19.00
C LYS A 126 1.43 -4.27 -17.92
N ASN A 127 2.72 -3.90 -17.96
CA ASN A 127 3.65 -4.18 -16.87
C ASN A 127 3.53 -3.16 -15.73
N SER A 128 4.04 -3.50 -14.56
CA SER A 128 3.88 -2.68 -13.34
C SER A 128 4.53 -1.30 -13.43
N LEU A 129 5.61 -1.12 -14.21
CA LEU A 129 6.23 0.19 -14.41
C LEU A 129 5.42 1.07 -15.37
N GLU A 130 4.83 0.49 -16.42
CA GLU A 130 3.90 1.21 -17.29
C GLU A 130 2.66 1.67 -16.51
N ILE A 131 2.11 0.78 -15.68
CA ILE A 131 0.94 1.08 -14.84
C ILE A 131 1.23 2.26 -13.90
N ILE A 132 2.35 2.24 -13.18
CA ILE A 132 2.64 3.31 -12.22
C ILE A 132 2.90 4.65 -12.92
N ASN A 133 3.52 4.64 -14.10
CA ASN A 133 3.72 5.83 -14.91
C ASN A 133 2.40 6.41 -15.43
N ASP A 134 1.45 5.56 -15.84
CA ASP A 134 0.13 5.98 -16.26
C ASP A 134 -0.67 6.59 -15.09
N ILE A 135 -0.63 5.96 -13.92
CA ILE A 135 -1.25 6.50 -12.70
C ILE A 135 -0.61 7.85 -12.33
N GLN A 136 0.71 8.00 -12.48
CA GLN A 136 1.40 9.26 -12.22
C GLN A 136 0.95 10.38 -13.16
N LYS A 137 0.82 10.10 -14.45
CA LYS A 137 0.30 11.07 -15.44
C LYS A 137 -1.14 11.46 -15.09
N PHE A 138 -1.98 10.46 -14.83
CA PHE A 138 -3.36 10.68 -14.45
C PHE A 138 -3.49 11.51 -13.16
N SER A 139 -2.64 11.27 -12.16
CA SER A 139 -2.67 12.00 -10.89
C SER A 139 -2.45 13.50 -11.05
N LYS A 140 -1.61 13.92 -11.99
CA LYS A 140 -1.40 15.35 -12.31
C LYS A 140 -2.67 15.97 -12.85
N SER A 141 -3.27 15.35 -13.87
CA SER A 141 -4.53 15.84 -14.45
C SER A 141 -5.68 15.82 -13.45
N TYR A 142 -5.73 14.82 -12.57
CA TYR A 142 -6.74 14.71 -11.52
C TYR A 142 -6.65 15.87 -10.51
N ILE A 143 -5.45 16.23 -10.09
CA ILE A 143 -5.22 17.38 -9.19
C ILE A 143 -5.61 18.69 -9.87
N ASP A 144 -5.25 18.87 -11.14
CA ASP A 144 -5.51 20.10 -11.89
C ASP A 144 -7.01 20.33 -12.12
N LEU A 145 -7.80 19.25 -12.28
CA LEU A 145 -9.25 19.31 -12.43
C LEU A 145 -9.99 19.67 -11.12
N LEU A 146 -9.38 19.50 -9.97
CA LEU A 146 -10.00 19.72 -8.65
C LEU A 146 -9.57 21.04 -7.99
N LYS A 147 -8.71 21.83 -8.65
CA LYS A 147 -8.33 23.19 -8.25
C LYS A 147 -9.28 24.21 -8.83
#